data_831e0746b91252fea9bce395160fd637
#
_entry.id   831e0746b91252fea9bce395160fd637
#
_cell.length_a   1.000
_cell.length_b   1.000
_cell.length_c   1.000
_cell.angle_alpha   90.00
_cell.angle_beta   90.00
_cell.angle_gamma   90.00
#
_symmetry.space_group_name_H-M   'P 1'
#
loop_
_entity.id
_entity.type
_entity.pdbx_description
1 polymer ?
#
loop_
_entity_poly.entity_id
_entity_poly.type
_entity_poly.pdbx_seq_one_letter_code
_entity_poly.pdbx_strand_id
1 'polypeptide(L)'
;MRSVTRDQKPTVRVAATGDLHCREDQHGRFRNFVKHVNEVADVLLLCGDLTDRGTPEEAKTLAEDLAALRIPCVAVFGNHDYEAGAIKQVCAELAKATVHVLDGDHYVYEKTLGVAGTKGFAGGFGRATLQAFGEGTTKAFVQEGVNESLKLEAALGQLETPKKVVMLHYSPIVDTCVGEVPEIIPFLGTSRLSHPIDHYGAAVVFHGHCHFGSREGKTPGGVRVLNVAMPLLAKTTPDQRFALVEV
;
A
#
# COMPACT_ATOMS: atom_id res chain seq x y z
N MET A 1 14.14 -22.84 40.58
CA MET A 1 13.51 -21.74 39.82
C MET A 1 13.98 -21.83 38.39
N ARG A 2 13.14 -22.34 37.48
CA ARG A 2 13.45 -22.36 36.03
C ARG A 2 12.98 -21.02 35.43
N SER A 3 13.92 -20.25 34.94
CA SER A 3 13.67 -19.06 34.15
C SER A 3 12.89 -19.46 32.88
N VAL A 4 11.66 -19.02 32.78
CA VAL A 4 10.86 -19.10 31.57
C VAL A 4 11.38 -17.99 30.65
N THR A 5 12.28 -18.33 29.75
CA THR A 5 12.60 -17.49 28.61
C THR A 5 11.31 -17.37 27.78
N ARG A 6 10.68 -16.20 27.80
CA ARG A 6 9.68 -15.85 26.80
C ARG A 6 10.37 -15.91 25.44
N ASP A 7 9.99 -16.87 24.62
CA ASP A 7 10.27 -16.86 23.17
C ASP A 7 9.67 -15.56 22.60
N GLN A 8 10.49 -14.52 22.51
CA GLN A 8 10.11 -13.34 21.74
C GLN A 8 10.08 -13.79 20.28
N LYS A 9 8.87 -13.88 19.70
CA LYS A 9 8.70 -14.08 18.27
C LYS A 9 9.52 -13.01 17.54
N PRO A 10 10.28 -13.37 16.51
CA PRO A 10 11.12 -12.41 15.82
C PRO A 10 10.30 -11.23 15.31
N THR A 11 10.72 -10.02 15.65
CA THR A 11 10.14 -8.78 15.18
C THR A 11 10.63 -8.54 13.76
N VAL A 12 9.70 -8.22 12.83
CA VAL A 12 10.01 -7.89 11.43
C VAL A 12 9.91 -6.39 11.25
N ARG A 13 10.97 -5.76 10.73
CA ARG A 13 11.02 -4.33 10.43
C ARG A 13 10.48 -4.10 9.03
N VAL A 14 9.32 -3.49 8.93
CA VAL A 14 8.62 -3.19 7.68
C VAL A 14 8.83 -1.72 7.33
N ALA A 15 9.50 -1.43 6.22
CA ALA A 15 9.52 -0.11 5.61
C ALA A 15 8.37 0.02 4.62
N ALA A 16 7.63 1.13 4.64
CA ALA A 16 6.53 1.37 3.71
C ALA A 16 6.52 2.81 3.18
N THR A 17 6.30 2.95 1.89
CA THR A 17 6.10 4.23 1.18
C THR A 17 5.18 4.01 -0.03
N GLY A 18 4.62 5.07 -0.59
CA GLY A 18 3.83 5.05 -1.82
C GLY A 18 4.01 6.36 -2.57
N ASP A 19 3.33 6.50 -3.71
CA ASP A 19 3.29 7.74 -4.49
C ASP A 19 4.69 8.24 -4.89
N LEU A 20 5.47 7.31 -5.44
CA LEU A 20 6.82 7.55 -5.94
C LEU A 20 6.81 8.45 -7.18
N HIS A 21 5.77 8.30 -8.01
CA HIS A 21 5.59 9.01 -9.28
C HIS A 21 6.91 9.09 -10.06
N CYS A 22 7.52 7.92 -10.27
CA CYS A 22 8.76 7.82 -11.02
C CYS A 22 8.51 8.17 -12.47
N ARG A 23 9.33 9.06 -13.05
CA ARG A 23 9.31 9.42 -14.46
C ARG A 23 10.53 8.87 -15.17
N GLU A 24 10.44 8.72 -16.50
CA GLU A 24 11.49 8.15 -17.34
C GLU A 24 12.83 8.89 -17.25
N ASP A 25 12.80 10.20 -16.98
CA ASP A 25 13.99 11.07 -16.88
C ASP A 25 14.65 11.06 -15.48
N GLN A 26 14.17 10.26 -14.53
CA GLN A 26 14.57 10.32 -13.11
C GLN A 26 15.52 9.19 -12.68
N HIS A 27 16.42 8.76 -13.54
CA HIS A 27 17.42 7.74 -13.23
C HIS A 27 18.24 8.09 -11.97
N GLY A 28 18.34 7.16 -11.06
CA GLY A 28 19.11 7.30 -9.81
C GLY A 28 18.41 8.07 -8.68
N ARG A 29 17.18 8.54 -8.89
CA ARG A 29 16.41 9.30 -7.89
C ARG A 29 16.22 8.55 -6.59
N PHE A 30 16.03 7.24 -6.65
CA PHE A 30 15.72 6.41 -5.49
C PHE A 30 16.93 5.65 -4.92
N ARG A 31 18.14 5.80 -5.44
CA ARG A 31 19.34 5.06 -4.97
C ARG A 31 19.65 5.27 -3.49
N ASN A 32 19.58 6.52 -3.01
CA ASN A 32 19.82 6.82 -1.60
C ASN A 32 18.71 6.25 -0.70
N PHE A 33 17.45 6.29 -1.17
CA PHE A 33 16.32 5.65 -0.50
C PHE A 33 16.55 4.14 -0.38
N VAL A 34 16.89 3.45 -1.47
CA VAL A 34 17.17 2.01 -1.51
C VAL A 34 18.32 1.65 -0.57
N LYS A 35 19.41 2.44 -0.56
CA LYS A 35 20.54 2.23 0.36
C LYS A 35 20.07 2.29 1.81
N HIS A 36 19.31 3.32 2.18
CA HIS A 36 18.83 3.50 3.55
C HIS A 36 17.87 2.37 3.97
N VAL A 37 16.93 2.00 3.12
CA VAL A 37 15.98 0.90 3.39
C VAL A 37 16.71 -0.43 3.62
N ASN A 38 17.74 -0.74 2.83
CA ASN A 38 18.58 -1.94 3.00
C ASN A 38 19.29 -2.02 4.37
N GLU A 39 19.53 -0.87 5.02
CA GLU A 39 20.22 -0.81 6.33
C GLU A 39 19.25 -1.01 7.51
N VAL A 40 17.97 -0.62 7.34
CA VAL A 40 17.06 -0.50 8.49
C VAL A 40 15.85 -1.42 8.45
N ALA A 41 15.51 -2.02 7.30
CA ALA A 41 14.31 -2.81 7.13
C ALA A 41 14.60 -4.26 6.72
N ASP A 42 13.62 -5.13 6.94
CA ASP A 42 13.65 -6.54 6.54
C ASP A 42 12.73 -6.79 5.32
N VAL A 43 11.73 -5.93 5.11
CA VAL A 43 10.80 -5.93 3.96
C VAL A 43 10.45 -4.50 3.58
N LEU A 44 10.38 -4.21 2.26
CA LEU A 44 9.89 -2.94 1.71
C LEU A 44 8.51 -3.13 1.10
N LEU A 45 7.57 -2.24 1.45
CA LEU A 45 6.23 -2.15 0.86
C LEU A 45 6.08 -0.85 0.06
N LEU A 46 5.63 -0.98 -1.20
CA LEU A 46 5.36 0.14 -2.10
C LEU A 46 3.85 0.25 -2.36
N CYS A 47 3.23 1.26 -1.79
CA CYS A 47 1.76 1.42 -1.69
C CYS A 47 1.16 2.20 -2.86
N GLY A 48 1.48 1.81 -4.10
CA GLY A 48 0.90 2.33 -5.33
C GLY A 48 1.50 3.66 -5.83
N ASP A 49 1.06 4.06 -7.02
CA ASP A 49 1.57 5.19 -7.79
C ASP A 49 3.09 5.16 -7.89
N LEU A 50 3.57 4.01 -8.36
CA LEU A 50 5.00 3.72 -8.54
C LEU A 50 5.56 4.54 -9.70
N THR A 51 4.78 4.67 -10.76
CA THR A 51 5.04 5.43 -11.98
C THR A 51 4.16 6.70 -12.02
N ASP A 52 4.54 7.69 -12.82
CA ASP A 52 3.80 8.96 -12.94
C ASP A 52 2.62 8.84 -13.90
N ARG A 53 2.77 8.05 -14.98
CA ARG A 53 1.77 7.87 -16.05
C ARG A 53 1.52 6.42 -16.45
N GLY A 54 2.11 5.46 -15.76
CA GLY A 54 1.93 4.04 -16.05
C GLY A 54 2.59 3.57 -17.32
N THR A 55 3.73 4.18 -17.71
CA THR A 55 4.48 3.76 -18.90
C THR A 55 5.54 2.70 -18.54
N PRO A 56 5.87 1.79 -19.48
CA PRO A 56 6.96 0.82 -19.27
C PRO A 56 8.32 1.48 -19.06
N GLU A 57 8.56 2.62 -19.67
CA GLU A 57 9.80 3.40 -19.56
C GLU A 57 10.00 3.93 -18.14
N GLU A 58 8.94 4.46 -17.52
CA GLU A 58 8.95 4.89 -16.13
C GLU A 58 9.19 3.72 -15.18
N ALA A 59 8.50 2.59 -15.42
CA ALA A 59 8.69 1.38 -14.63
C ALA A 59 10.11 0.82 -14.75
N LYS A 60 10.72 0.87 -15.95
CA LYS A 60 12.10 0.48 -16.17
C LYS A 60 13.07 1.36 -15.38
N THR A 61 12.88 2.69 -15.41
CA THR A 61 13.71 3.65 -14.65
C THR A 61 13.63 3.37 -13.15
N LEU A 62 12.44 3.10 -12.63
CA LEU A 62 12.26 2.71 -11.23
C LEU A 62 12.93 1.35 -10.93
N ALA A 63 12.74 0.36 -11.78
CA ALA A 63 13.32 -0.98 -11.60
C ALA A 63 14.85 -0.95 -11.57
N GLU A 64 15.50 -0.09 -12.37
CA GLU A 64 16.95 0.11 -12.35
C GLU A 64 17.45 0.58 -10.97
N ASP A 65 16.72 1.47 -10.32
CA ASP A 65 17.08 1.93 -8.97
C ASP A 65 16.77 0.87 -7.90
N LEU A 66 15.63 0.14 -8.03
CA LEU A 66 15.23 -0.93 -7.11
C LEU A 66 16.08 -2.19 -7.22
N ALA A 67 16.81 -2.40 -8.33
CA ALA A 67 17.67 -3.57 -8.51
C ALA A 67 18.79 -3.71 -7.46
N ALA A 68 19.11 -2.62 -6.73
CA ALA A 68 20.07 -2.62 -5.63
C ALA A 68 19.45 -3.03 -4.27
N LEU A 69 18.16 -3.36 -4.20
CA LEU A 69 17.53 -3.89 -3.00
C LEU A 69 18.10 -5.27 -2.64
N ARG A 70 18.34 -5.49 -1.34
CA ARG A 70 18.82 -6.74 -0.76
C ARG A 70 17.75 -7.45 0.07
N ILE A 71 16.62 -6.79 0.26
CA ILE A 71 15.46 -7.26 1.00
C ILE A 71 14.28 -7.44 0.03
N PRO A 72 13.29 -8.28 0.37
CA PRO A 72 12.08 -8.40 -0.44
C PRO A 72 11.37 -7.05 -0.60
N CYS A 73 10.87 -6.82 -1.82
CA CYS A 73 10.05 -5.67 -2.17
C CYS A 73 8.68 -6.15 -2.65
N VAL A 74 7.64 -5.72 -1.95
CA VAL A 74 6.26 -6.02 -2.28
C VAL A 74 5.54 -4.73 -2.66
N ALA A 75 4.75 -4.75 -3.71
CA ALA A 75 4.07 -3.57 -4.22
C ALA A 75 2.58 -3.84 -4.48
N VAL A 76 1.77 -2.80 -4.43
CA VAL A 76 0.48 -2.73 -5.12
C VAL A 76 0.55 -1.60 -6.15
N PHE A 77 -0.31 -1.63 -7.14
CA PHE A 77 -0.46 -0.51 -8.07
C PHE A 77 -1.36 0.59 -7.49
N GLY A 78 -1.18 1.82 -7.97
CA GLY A 78 -2.08 2.94 -7.75
C GLY A 78 -2.80 3.34 -9.04
N ASN A 79 -3.56 4.42 -9.01
CA ASN A 79 -4.31 4.86 -10.19
C ASN A 79 -3.41 5.38 -11.32
N HIS A 80 -2.29 6.03 -11.02
CA HIS A 80 -1.33 6.49 -12.02
C HIS A 80 -0.69 5.34 -12.80
N ASP A 81 -0.45 4.20 -12.16
CA ASP A 81 0.13 3.03 -12.84
C ASP A 81 -0.76 2.47 -13.95
N TYR A 82 -2.08 2.76 -13.92
CA TYR A 82 -3.06 2.35 -14.94
C TYR A 82 -3.27 3.38 -16.05
N GLU A 83 -2.77 4.61 -15.96
CA GLU A 83 -3.13 5.73 -16.83
C GLU A 83 -2.82 5.44 -18.31
N ALA A 84 -1.65 4.90 -18.63
CA ALA A 84 -1.27 4.56 -20.00
C ALA A 84 -1.91 3.25 -20.53
N GLY A 85 -2.66 2.51 -19.71
CA GLY A 85 -3.22 1.21 -20.08
C GLY A 85 -2.19 0.12 -20.33
N ALA A 86 -0.93 0.30 -19.89
CA ALA A 86 0.21 -0.58 -20.12
C ALA A 86 0.58 -1.44 -18.89
N ILE A 87 -0.37 -1.68 -17.98
CA ILE A 87 -0.10 -2.29 -16.66
C ILE A 87 0.66 -3.62 -16.71
N LYS A 88 0.43 -4.44 -17.76
CA LYS A 88 1.15 -5.71 -17.92
C LYS A 88 2.63 -5.50 -18.21
N GLN A 89 2.96 -4.49 -19.02
CA GLN A 89 4.35 -4.13 -19.35
C GLN A 89 5.02 -3.49 -18.12
N VAL A 90 4.33 -2.61 -17.40
CA VAL A 90 4.80 -2.03 -16.14
C VAL A 90 5.15 -3.14 -15.14
N CYS A 91 4.25 -4.10 -14.94
CA CYS A 91 4.48 -5.26 -14.07
C CYS A 91 5.71 -6.08 -14.51
N ALA A 92 5.87 -6.30 -15.82
CA ALA A 92 7.01 -7.05 -16.37
C ALA A 92 8.35 -6.32 -16.15
N GLU A 93 8.39 -4.98 -16.24
CA GLU A 93 9.60 -4.21 -15.95
C GLU A 93 9.97 -4.28 -14.44
N LEU A 94 9.00 -4.10 -13.55
CA LEU A 94 9.20 -4.19 -12.10
C LEU A 94 9.66 -5.60 -11.66
N ALA A 95 9.15 -6.65 -12.30
CA ALA A 95 9.56 -8.03 -12.01
C ALA A 95 11.06 -8.29 -12.28
N LYS A 96 11.70 -7.53 -13.17
CA LYS A 96 13.16 -7.62 -13.41
C LYS A 96 13.98 -7.20 -12.19
N ALA A 97 13.42 -6.34 -11.33
CA ALA A 97 14.00 -5.95 -10.05
C ALA A 97 13.47 -6.78 -8.87
N THR A 98 12.85 -7.94 -9.14
CA THR A 98 12.27 -8.84 -8.13
C THR A 98 11.21 -8.20 -7.24
N VAL A 99 10.48 -7.21 -7.77
CA VAL A 99 9.32 -6.62 -7.07
C VAL A 99 8.12 -7.56 -7.22
N HIS A 100 7.53 -7.95 -6.09
CA HIS A 100 6.32 -8.77 -6.03
C HIS A 100 5.09 -7.86 -6.01
N VAL A 101 4.38 -7.77 -7.14
CA VAL A 101 3.17 -6.95 -7.23
C VAL A 101 1.96 -7.78 -6.83
N LEU A 102 1.18 -7.29 -5.86
CA LEU A 102 -0.06 -7.90 -5.37
C LEU A 102 -1.29 -7.22 -5.99
N ASP A 103 -2.28 -8.01 -6.38
CA ASP A 103 -3.60 -7.55 -6.83
C ASP A 103 -4.72 -8.45 -6.27
N GLY A 104 -4.87 -8.44 -4.96
CA GLY A 104 -5.83 -9.30 -4.25
C GLY A 104 -5.26 -10.67 -3.88
N ASP A 105 -3.96 -10.75 -3.77
CA ASP A 105 -3.21 -11.89 -3.27
C ASP A 105 -2.31 -11.50 -2.09
N HIS A 106 -1.37 -12.35 -1.72
CA HIS A 106 -0.55 -12.14 -0.53
C HIS A 106 0.90 -12.58 -0.74
N TYR A 107 1.78 -12.02 0.07
CA TYR A 107 3.18 -12.41 0.20
C TYR A 107 3.46 -12.88 1.63
N VAL A 108 4.28 -13.93 1.78
CA VAL A 108 4.69 -14.45 3.10
C VAL A 108 6.19 -14.30 3.28
N TYR A 109 6.57 -13.51 4.29
CA TYR A 109 7.96 -13.36 4.71
C TYR A 109 8.28 -14.32 5.86
N GLU A 110 9.25 -15.23 5.64
CA GLU A 110 9.81 -16.17 6.63
C GLU A 110 8.76 -16.91 7.50
N LYS A 111 7.56 -17.16 6.97
CA LYS A 111 6.43 -17.77 7.71
C LYS A 111 5.98 -16.98 8.95
N THR A 112 6.51 -15.78 9.18
CA THR A 112 6.24 -14.93 10.36
C THR A 112 5.30 -13.79 10.05
N LEU A 113 5.47 -13.15 8.88
CA LEU A 113 4.68 -12.01 8.43
C LEU A 113 3.98 -12.32 7.13
N GLY A 114 2.66 -12.17 7.10
CA GLY A 114 1.86 -12.16 5.88
C GLY A 114 1.53 -10.72 5.48
N VAL A 115 1.67 -10.42 4.20
CA VAL A 115 1.31 -9.14 3.60
C VAL A 115 0.18 -9.38 2.61
N ALA A 116 -1.02 -8.89 2.88
CA ALA A 116 -2.14 -8.90 1.93
C ALA A 116 -2.22 -7.54 1.23
N GLY A 117 -2.41 -7.54 -0.09
CA GLY A 117 -2.40 -6.31 -0.86
C GLY A 117 -3.39 -6.26 -2.01
N THR A 118 -3.97 -5.08 -2.20
CA THR A 118 -4.71 -4.71 -3.41
C THR A 118 -4.62 -3.21 -3.62
N LYS A 119 -4.92 -2.74 -4.83
CA LYS A 119 -4.99 -1.30 -5.12
C LYS A 119 -6.01 -0.60 -4.21
N GLY A 120 -7.15 -1.23 -3.99
CA GLY A 120 -8.32 -0.56 -3.45
C GLY A 120 -9.02 0.30 -4.48
N PHE A 121 -10.04 1.06 -4.06
CA PHE A 121 -10.76 1.96 -4.93
C PHE A 121 -11.48 3.07 -4.16
N ALA A 122 -12.01 4.04 -4.90
CA ALA A 122 -12.84 5.13 -4.40
C ALA A 122 -14.26 4.64 -3.99
N GLY A 123 -15.03 5.51 -3.35
CA GLY A 123 -16.43 5.21 -3.02
C GLY A 123 -16.94 5.93 -1.77
N GLY A 124 -16.07 6.66 -1.07
CA GLY A 124 -16.44 7.45 0.10
C GLY A 124 -16.54 6.64 1.40
N PHE A 125 -16.84 7.33 2.48
CA PHE A 125 -16.67 6.82 3.82
C PHE A 125 -17.94 6.89 4.68
N GLY A 126 -18.10 5.93 5.59
CA GLY A 126 -19.18 5.86 6.55
C GLY A 126 -20.57 5.87 5.90
N ARG A 127 -21.45 6.73 6.39
CA ARG A 127 -22.81 6.86 5.87
C ARG A 127 -22.88 7.47 4.46
N ALA A 128 -21.84 8.15 4.01
CA ALA A 128 -21.71 8.75 2.69
C ALA A 128 -21.06 7.81 1.66
N THR A 129 -20.81 6.56 2.00
CA THR A 129 -20.31 5.56 1.05
C THR A 129 -21.32 5.39 -0.08
N LEU A 130 -20.84 5.55 -1.32
CA LEU A 130 -21.66 5.42 -2.53
C LEU A 130 -22.31 4.04 -2.61
N GLN A 131 -23.60 4.05 -3.02
CA GLN A 131 -24.39 2.84 -3.23
C GLN A 131 -24.60 2.59 -4.71
N ALA A 132 -24.81 1.32 -5.09
CA ALA A 132 -25.06 0.90 -6.47
C ALA A 132 -26.48 1.31 -6.90
N PHE A 133 -26.68 2.59 -7.14
CA PHE A 133 -27.97 3.19 -7.47
C PHE A 133 -27.88 4.03 -8.75
N GLY A 134 -28.97 4.10 -9.50
CA GLY A 134 -29.09 4.92 -10.71
C GLY A 134 -28.45 4.31 -11.94
N GLU A 135 -27.61 5.07 -12.62
CA GLU A 135 -27.01 4.78 -13.92
C GLU A 135 -26.05 3.59 -13.88
N GLY A 136 -25.91 2.90 -15.03
CA GLY A 136 -25.00 1.76 -15.17
C GLY A 136 -23.56 2.09 -14.84
N THR A 137 -23.08 3.27 -15.20
CA THR A 137 -21.71 3.74 -14.89
C THR A 137 -21.49 3.95 -13.40
N THR A 138 -22.47 4.51 -12.67
CA THR A 138 -22.41 4.65 -11.21
C THR A 138 -22.38 3.28 -10.53
N LYS A 139 -23.23 2.34 -11.00
CA LYS A 139 -23.21 0.96 -10.49
C LYS A 139 -21.90 0.26 -10.75
N ALA A 140 -21.32 0.42 -11.95
CA ALA A 140 -20.01 -0.15 -12.29
C ALA A 140 -18.88 0.43 -11.42
N PHE A 141 -18.90 1.74 -11.17
CA PHE A 141 -17.94 2.41 -10.27
C PHE A 141 -18.02 1.85 -8.85
N VAL A 142 -19.22 1.70 -8.31
CA VAL A 142 -19.42 1.12 -6.97
C VAL A 142 -19.00 -0.35 -6.94
N GLN A 143 -19.30 -1.11 -8.01
CA GLN A 143 -18.93 -2.52 -8.10
C GLN A 143 -17.41 -2.71 -8.08
N GLU A 144 -16.64 -1.80 -8.68
CA GLU A 144 -15.18 -1.84 -8.60
C GLU A 144 -14.69 -1.74 -7.15
N GLY A 145 -15.24 -0.81 -6.36
CA GLY A 145 -14.91 -0.70 -4.94
C GLY A 145 -15.30 -1.94 -4.12
N VAL A 146 -16.39 -2.61 -4.49
CA VAL A 146 -16.80 -3.90 -3.89
C VAL A 146 -15.81 -5.00 -4.27
N ASN A 147 -15.43 -5.08 -5.55
CA ASN A 147 -14.48 -6.08 -6.05
C ASN A 147 -13.13 -5.97 -5.35
N GLU A 148 -12.60 -4.76 -5.18
CA GLU A 148 -11.33 -4.53 -4.48
C GLU A 148 -11.41 -4.94 -3.00
N SER A 149 -12.55 -4.69 -2.33
CA SER A 149 -12.77 -5.17 -0.96
C SER A 149 -12.80 -6.70 -0.88
N LEU A 150 -13.45 -7.37 -1.83
CA LEU A 150 -13.51 -8.84 -1.91
C LEU A 150 -12.14 -9.46 -2.24
N LYS A 151 -11.34 -8.81 -3.10
CA LYS A 151 -9.95 -9.22 -3.36
C LYS A 151 -9.13 -9.18 -2.07
N LEU A 152 -9.23 -8.08 -1.30
CA LEU A 152 -8.54 -7.97 -0.02
C LEU A 152 -8.99 -9.03 0.98
N GLU A 153 -10.29 -9.28 1.05
CA GLU A 153 -10.88 -10.32 1.90
C GLU A 153 -10.32 -11.71 1.57
N ALA A 154 -10.29 -12.06 0.28
CA ALA A 154 -9.73 -13.32 -0.21
C ALA A 154 -8.24 -13.47 0.14
N ALA A 155 -7.44 -12.42 -0.05
CA ALA A 155 -6.02 -12.41 0.30
C ALA A 155 -5.78 -12.61 1.81
N LEU A 156 -6.54 -11.88 2.65
CA LEU A 156 -6.45 -12.01 4.11
C LEU A 156 -6.89 -13.38 4.62
N GLY A 157 -7.93 -13.96 4.01
CA GLY A 157 -8.46 -15.28 4.36
C GLY A 157 -7.48 -16.42 4.11
N GLN A 158 -6.52 -16.25 3.19
CA GLN A 158 -5.48 -17.24 2.87
C GLN A 158 -4.25 -17.14 3.77
N LEU A 159 -4.11 -16.05 4.55
CA LEU A 159 -2.95 -15.85 5.41
C LEU A 159 -3.07 -16.61 6.73
N GLU A 160 -2.19 -17.58 6.93
CA GLU A 160 -2.07 -18.37 8.18
C GLU A 160 -0.92 -17.88 9.08
N THR A 161 -0.25 -16.79 8.70
CA THR A 161 0.89 -16.24 9.45
C THR A 161 0.45 -15.63 10.78
N PRO A 162 1.31 -15.68 11.83
CA PRO A 162 0.98 -15.14 13.15
C PRO A 162 0.81 -13.61 13.15
N LYS A 163 1.40 -12.92 12.19
CA LYS A 163 1.29 -11.48 12.01
C LYS A 163 0.85 -11.17 10.59
N LYS A 164 -0.08 -10.26 10.44
CA LYS A 164 -0.63 -9.81 9.16
C LYS A 164 -0.48 -8.32 9.00
N VAL A 165 -0.10 -7.89 7.82
CA VAL A 165 -0.03 -6.48 7.40
C VAL A 165 -0.87 -6.32 6.14
N VAL A 166 -1.54 -5.20 6.03
CA VAL A 166 -2.28 -4.84 4.81
C VAL A 166 -1.59 -3.69 4.12
N MET A 167 -1.47 -3.78 2.80
CA MET A 167 -1.03 -2.68 1.94
C MET A 167 -2.08 -2.36 0.88
N LEU A 168 -2.34 -1.07 0.74
CA LEU A 168 -3.33 -0.50 -0.17
C LEU A 168 -2.73 0.70 -0.88
N HIS A 169 -3.35 1.14 -1.99
CA HIS A 169 -3.12 2.49 -2.49
C HIS A 169 -4.20 3.44 -1.99
N TYR A 170 -5.48 3.10 -2.16
CA TYR A 170 -6.60 3.90 -1.66
C TYR A 170 -6.82 3.72 -0.15
N SER A 171 -7.23 4.81 0.50
CA SER A 171 -7.45 4.80 1.96
C SER A 171 -8.65 3.94 2.38
N PRO A 172 -8.52 3.13 3.46
CA PRO A 172 -9.65 2.41 4.06
C PRO A 172 -10.48 3.26 5.04
N ILE A 173 -10.00 4.45 5.44
CA ILE A 173 -10.62 5.31 6.45
C ILE A 173 -10.55 6.79 6.08
N VAL A 174 -11.50 7.57 6.53
CA VAL A 174 -11.52 9.02 6.27
C VAL A 174 -10.46 9.79 7.07
N ASP A 175 -10.05 9.30 8.23
CA ASP A 175 -9.15 9.99 9.15
C ASP A 175 -7.82 10.34 8.49
N THR A 176 -7.29 9.44 7.65
CA THR A 176 -6.04 9.67 6.91
C THR A 176 -6.22 10.54 5.66
N CYS A 177 -7.46 10.88 5.29
CA CYS A 177 -7.77 11.86 4.23
C CYS A 177 -7.95 13.29 4.79
N VAL A 178 -7.95 13.47 6.11
CA VAL A 178 -8.10 14.80 6.73
C VAL A 178 -6.90 15.68 6.37
N GLY A 179 -7.18 16.81 5.73
CA GLY A 179 -6.18 17.72 5.16
C GLY A 179 -6.26 17.83 3.64
N GLU A 180 -6.91 16.87 3.00
CA GLU A 180 -7.25 16.94 1.58
C GLU A 180 -8.43 17.87 1.32
N VAL A 181 -8.59 18.29 0.07
CA VAL A 181 -9.74 19.10 -0.36
C VAL A 181 -11.03 18.28 -0.17
N PRO A 182 -12.03 18.79 0.58
CA PRO A 182 -13.22 17.99 0.94
C PRO A 182 -13.96 17.37 -0.25
N GLU A 183 -13.96 18.03 -1.40
CA GLU A 183 -14.66 17.62 -2.61
C GLU A 183 -14.06 16.33 -3.22
N ILE A 184 -12.76 16.06 -3.00
CA ILE A 184 -12.11 14.86 -3.53
C ILE A 184 -12.08 13.69 -2.55
N ILE A 185 -12.39 13.90 -1.27
CA ILE A 185 -12.33 12.85 -0.24
C ILE A 185 -13.06 11.56 -0.66
N PRO A 186 -14.27 11.58 -1.30
CA PRO A 186 -14.93 10.37 -1.77
C PRO A 186 -14.15 9.58 -2.82
N PHE A 187 -13.20 10.21 -3.49
CA PHE A 187 -12.34 9.60 -4.51
C PHE A 187 -11.01 9.07 -3.93
N LEU A 188 -10.73 9.35 -2.66
CA LEU A 188 -9.46 8.95 -2.01
C LEU A 188 -9.52 7.57 -1.36
N GLY A 189 -10.72 6.97 -1.26
CA GLY A 189 -10.86 5.65 -0.69
C GLY A 189 -12.30 5.26 -0.38
N THR A 190 -12.46 4.18 0.37
CA THR A 190 -13.78 3.71 0.79
C THR A 190 -13.73 2.91 2.09
N SER A 191 -14.75 3.09 2.94
CA SER A 191 -14.92 2.29 4.17
C SER A 191 -15.12 0.79 3.91
N ARG A 192 -15.43 0.37 2.68
CA ARG A 192 -15.55 -1.06 2.34
C ARG A 192 -14.25 -1.82 2.61
N LEU A 193 -13.10 -1.17 2.40
CA LEU A 193 -11.79 -1.77 2.63
C LEU A 193 -11.50 -2.04 4.11
N SER A 194 -12.10 -1.27 5.04
CA SER A 194 -11.89 -1.50 6.48
C SER A 194 -12.58 -2.77 7.00
N HIS A 195 -13.65 -3.24 6.35
CA HIS A 195 -14.41 -4.40 6.80
C HIS A 195 -13.56 -5.69 6.85
N PRO A 196 -12.91 -6.14 5.76
CA PRO A 196 -12.03 -7.31 5.81
C PRO A 196 -10.82 -7.11 6.74
N ILE A 197 -10.29 -5.88 6.83
CA ILE A 197 -9.19 -5.56 7.74
C ILE A 197 -9.58 -5.84 9.20
N ASP A 198 -10.73 -5.35 9.62
CA ASP A 198 -11.23 -5.54 10.99
C ASP A 198 -11.64 -6.99 11.26
N HIS A 199 -12.20 -7.69 10.25
CA HIS A 199 -12.64 -9.07 10.39
C HIS A 199 -11.48 -10.04 10.60
N TYR A 200 -10.42 -9.94 9.77
CA TYR A 200 -9.27 -10.84 9.84
C TYR A 200 -8.16 -10.39 10.79
N GLY A 201 -8.22 -9.15 11.24
CA GLY A 201 -7.25 -8.54 12.14
C GLY A 201 -5.87 -8.36 11.51
N ALA A 202 -5.43 -7.11 11.31
CA ALA A 202 -4.09 -6.78 10.88
C ALA A 202 -3.33 -6.06 12.00
N ALA A 203 -2.01 -6.19 12.05
CA ALA A 203 -1.17 -5.44 12.98
C ALA A 203 -1.12 -3.96 12.59
N VAL A 204 -1.07 -3.69 11.28
CA VAL A 204 -1.03 -2.35 10.71
C VAL A 204 -1.47 -2.39 9.25
N VAL A 205 -2.03 -1.27 8.78
CA VAL A 205 -2.34 -1.01 7.36
C VAL A 205 -1.47 0.14 6.87
N PHE A 206 -0.93 0.00 5.66
CA PHE A 206 -0.25 1.08 4.95
C PHE A 206 -1.02 1.43 3.68
N HIS A 207 -1.13 2.73 3.38
CA HIS A 207 -1.71 3.19 2.11
C HIS A 207 -1.04 4.48 1.63
N GLY A 208 -1.20 4.79 0.34
CA GLY A 208 -0.75 6.02 -0.30
C GLY A 208 -1.90 6.99 -0.63
N HIS A 209 -1.83 7.62 -1.78
CA HIS A 209 -2.86 8.41 -2.45
C HIS A 209 -3.23 9.74 -1.79
N CYS A 210 -3.28 9.84 -0.47
CA CYS A 210 -3.68 11.07 0.26
C CYS A 210 -2.46 11.96 0.53
N HIS A 211 -2.02 12.73 -0.47
CA HIS A 211 -0.77 13.52 -0.45
C HIS A 211 -0.78 14.66 0.58
N PHE A 212 -1.97 15.17 0.91
CA PHE A 212 -2.18 16.26 1.89
C PHE A 212 -2.93 15.77 3.12
N GLY A 213 -3.18 14.47 3.20
CA GLY A 213 -3.91 13.86 4.30
C GLY A 213 -3.15 13.82 5.63
N SER A 214 -3.74 13.17 6.62
CA SER A 214 -3.11 12.91 7.91
C SER A 214 -2.29 11.62 7.88
N ARG A 215 -1.24 11.57 8.71
CA ARG A 215 -0.27 10.46 8.77
C ARG A 215 -0.85 9.17 9.31
N GLU A 216 -1.80 9.27 10.22
CA GLU A 216 -2.25 8.13 10.99
C GLU A 216 -3.72 8.24 11.37
N GLY A 217 -4.40 7.09 11.41
CA GLY A 217 -5.74 6.91 11.90
C GLY A 217 -5.97 5.47 12.34
N LYS A 218 -7.23 5.11 12.62
CA LYS A 218 -7.62 3.76 12.99
C LYS A 218 -8.89 3.34 12.27
N THR A 219 -8.97 2.07 11.89
CA THR A 219 -10.22 1.47 11.43
C THR A 219 -11.27 1.48 12.56
N PRO A 220 -12.55 1.28 12.24
CA PRO A 220 -13.59 1.10 13.28
C PRO A 220 -13.26 0.00 14.29
N GLY A 221 -12.59 -1.08 13.87
CA GLY A 221 -12.12 -2.17 14.73
C GLY A 221 -10.83 -1.86 15.50
N GLY A 222 -10.26 -0.66 15.34
CA GLY A 222 -9.08 -0.20 16.08
C GLY A 222 -7.72 -0.53 15.44
N VAL A 223 -7.70 -1.11 14.24
CA VAL A 223 -6.45 -1.40 13.52
C VAL A 223 -5.80 -0.09 13.08
N ARG A 224 -4.50 0.04 13.37
CA ARG A 224 -3.69 1.20 13.00
C ARG A 224 -3.55 1.32 11.49
N VAL A 225 -3.80 2.52 10.95
CA VAL A 225 -3.68 2.85 9.53
C VAL A 225 -2.66 3.97 9.36
N LEU A 226 -1.68 3.77 8.48
CA LEU A 226 -0.63 4.73 8.17
C LEU A 226 -0.72 5.18 6.71
N ASN A 227 -0.86 6.46 6.50
CA ASN A 227 -0.67 7.09 5.20
C ASN A 227 0.83 7.27 4.96
N VAL A 228 1.34 6.58 3.96
CA VAL A 228 2.75 6.55 3.59
C VAL A 228 3.04 7.19 2.23
N ALA A 229 2.13 8.05 1.76
CA ALA A 229 2.35 8.85 0.56
C ALA A 229 3.65 9.65 0.65
N MET A 230 4.57 9.46 -0.30
CA MET A 230 5.89 10.12 -0.26
C MET A 230 5.80 11.65 -0.19
N PRO A 231 4.85 12.34 -0.87
CA PRO A 231 4.68 13.78 -0.71
C PRO A 231 4.34 14.21 0.73
N LEU A 232 3.54 13.42 1.45
CA LEU A 232 3.24 13.65 2.86
C LEU A 232 4.44 13.34 3.76
N LEU A 233 5.14 12.24 3.49
CA LEU A 233 6.36 11.84 4.21
C LEU A 233 7.46 12.88 4.06
N ALA A 234 7.63 13.46 2.86
CA ALA A 234 8.61 14.50 2.62
C ALA A 234 8.39 15.77 3.48
N LYS A 235 7.15 16.05 3.86
CA LYS A 235 6.81 17.17 4.75
C LYS A 235 6.99 16.83 6.23
N THR A 236 6.68 15.59 6.61
CA THR A 236 6.58 15.17 8.03
C THR A 236 7.83 14.44 8.53
N THR A 237 8.53 13.73 7.65
CA THR A 237 9.78 12.98 7.93
C THR A 237 10.74 13.10 6.75
N PRO A 238 11.25 14.32 6.44
CA PRO A 238 12.00 14.61 5.20
C PRO A 238 13.26 13.77 5.02
N ASP A 239 13.91 13.41 6.11
CA ASP A 239 15.16 12.64 6.07
C ASP A 239 14.95 11.14 5.80
N GLN A 240 13.75 10.62 6.03
CA GLN A 240 13.49 9.19 5.93
C GLN A 240 12.61 8.81 4.73
N ARG A 241 11.57 9.57 4.40
CA ARG A 241 10.61 9.38 3.29
C ARG A 241 9.95 7.99 3.22
N PHE A 242 9.92 7.26 4.30
CA PHE A 242 9.18 6.01 4.50
C PHE A 242 8.77 5.87 5.97
N ALA A 243 7.71 5.14 6.22
CA ALA A 243 7.39 4.69 7.58
C ALA A 243 8.19 3.42 7.89
N LEU A 244 8.75 3.32 9.08
CA LEU A 244 9.38 2.11 9.59
C LEU A 244 8.57 1.62 10.79
N VAL A 245 8.07 0.39 10.71
CA VAL A 245 7.24 -0.22 11.75
C VAL A 245 7.78 -1.59 12.10
N GLU A 246 7.93 -1.86 13.38
CA GLU A 246 8.21 -3.20 13.89
C GLU A 246 6.89 -3.96 14.12
N VAL A 247 6.78 -5.10 13.51
CA VAL A 247 5.60 -5.96 13.55
C VAL A 247 5.94 -7.29 14.24
#